data_c1dbf6cd5254911b19e6b141efddb73b
#
_entry.id   c1dbf6cd5254911b19e6b141efddb73b
#
_cell.length_a   1.000
_cell.length_b   1.000
_cell.length_c   1.000
_cell.angle_alpha   90.00
_cell.angle_beta   90.00
_cell.angle_gamma   90.00
#
_symmetry.space_group_name_H-M   'P 1'
#
loop_
_entity.id
_entity.type
_entity.pdbx_description
1 polymer ?
#
loop_
_entity_poly.entity_id
_entity_poly.type
_entity_poly.pdbx_seq_one_letter_code
_entity_poly.pdbx_strand_id
1 'polypeptide(L)'
;MTKAQCAQRLRRLAEWARTALDGSLAQMIEKMACRRVDFTPAYDCPQAARTTNAVDRVHNPLDRTLYAMPYCHGHQGSARLAVRAWALQWNFHPYGSRLRQDQPSRSSPFADLNGFHYHPNWLQNLLVASSMGGLRL
;
A
#
# COMPACT_ATOMS: atom_id res chain seq x y z
N MET A 1 -7.49 -11.71 -19.33
CA MET A 1 -6.09 -12.00 -19.75
C MET A 1 -5.50 -12.98 -18.75
N THR A 2 -4.91 -14.08 -19.22
CA THR A 2 -4.29 -15.09 -18.35
C THR A 2 -2.79 -14.80 -18.16
N LYS A 3 -2.18 -15.46 -17.16
CA LYS A 3 -0.73 -15.38 -16.89
C LYS A 3 0.10 -15.78 -18.12
N ALA A 4 -0.32 -16.83 -18.82
CA ALA A 4 0.33 -17.29 -20.06
C ALA A 4 0.23 -16.24 -21.19
N GLN A 5 -0.93 -15.63 -21.38
CA GLN A 5 -1.14 -14.57 -22.37
C GLN A 5 -0.31 -13.32 -22.05
N CYS A 6 -0.17 -12.98 -20.77
CA CYS A 6 0.70 -11.88 -20.34
C CYS A 6 2.16 -12.16 -20.68
N ALA A 7 2.65 -13.35 -20.33
CA ALA A 7 4.01 -13.77 -20.62
C ALA A 7 4.31 -13.78 -22.13
N GLN A 8 3.37 -14.25 -22.95
CA GLN A 8 3.51 -14.25 -24.41
C GLN A 8 3.56 -12.84 -25.00
N ARG A 9 2.68 -11.93 -24.52
CA ARG A 9 2.67 -10.53 -24.97
C ARG A 9 3.96 -9.82 -24.59
N LEU A 10 4.46 -10.05 -23.39
CA LEU A 10 5.70 -9.44 -22.92
C LEU A 10 6.92 -9.94 -23.71
N ARG A 11 6.93 -11.25 -24.07
CA ARG A 11 7.97 -11.80 -24.95
C ARG A 11 7.95 -11.14 -26.33
N ARG A 12 6.78 -11.05 -26.96
CA ARG A 12 6.63 -10.39 -28.27
C ARG A 12 7.02 -8.93 -28.22
N LEU A 13 6.70 -8.23 -27.12
CA LEU A 13 7.12 -6.84 -26.92
C LEU A 13 8.65 -6.74 -26.81
N ALA A 14 9.30 -7.64 -26.09
CA ALA A 14 10.76 -7.67 -26.00
C ALA A 14 11.44 -7.99 -27.34
N GLU A 15 10.89 -8.92 -28.09
CA GLU A 15 11.37 -9.25 -29.45
C GLU A 15 11.24 -8.04 -30.39
N TRP A 16 10.08 -7.39 -30.38
CA TRP A 16 9.87 -6.17 -31.16
C TRP A 16 10.79 -5.03 -30.72
N ALA A 17 10.97 -4.81 -29.42
CA ALA A 17 11.82 -3.75 -28.89
C ALA A 17 13.28 -3.89 -29.30
N ARG A 18 13.82 -5.10 -29.40
CA ARG A 18 15.18 -5.37 -29.88
C ARG A 18 15.41 -4.95 -31.32
N THR A 19 14.35 -4.97 -32.14
CA THR A 19 14.44 -4.63 -33.57
C THR A 19 14.04 -3.19 -33.88
N ALA A 20 13.13 -2.60 -33.07
CA ALA A 20 12.50 -1.33 -33.37
C ALA A 20 12.98 -0.17 -32.48
N LEU A 21 13.63 -0.46 -31.35
CA LEU A 21 14.03 0.57 -30.37
C LEU A 21 15.53 0.52 -30.12
N ASP A 22 16.14 1.70 -30.02
CA ASP A 22 17.54 1.85 -29.66
C ASP A 22 17.75 2.04 -28.15
N GLY A 23 18.84 1.49 -27.63
CA GLY A 23 19.45 1.83 -26.35
C GLY A 23 18.63 1.52 -25.11
N SER A 24 18.34 2.55 -24.31
CA SER A 24 17.85 2.41 -22.95
C SER A 24 16.43 1.82 -22.81
N LEU A 25 15.54 2.13 -23.77
CA LEU A 25 14.17 1.62 -23.77
C LEU A 25 14.11 0.12 -24.04
N ALA A 26 14.90 -0.36 -25.01
CA ALA A 26 14.99 -1.79 -25.30
C ALA A 26 15.50 -2.55 -24.07
N GLN A 27 16.52 -2.03 -23.37
CA GLN A 27 17.05 -2.61 -22.14
C GLN A 27 16.01 -2.62 -21.00
N MET A 28 15.18 -1.58 -20.86
CA MET A 28 14.11 -1.54 -19.86
C MET A 28 13.06 -2.64 -20.12
N ILE A 29 12.64 -2.80 -21.38
CA ILE A 29 11.68 -3.84 -21.77
C ILE A 29 12.27 -5.22 -21.56
N GLU A 30 13.54 -5.43 -21.86
CA GLU A 30 14.26 -6.68 -21.60
C GLU A 30 14.28 -7.01 -20.09
N LYS A 31 14.63 -6.03 -19.23
CA LYS A 31 14.58 -6.18 -17.78
C LYS A 31 13.18 -6.53 -17.27
N MET A 32 12.14 -5.90 -17.84
CA MET A 32 10.76 -6.26 -17.51
C MET A 32 10.43 -7.71 -17.91
N ALA A 33 10.87 -8.13 -19.09
CA ALA A 33 10.65 -9.50 -19.59
C ALA A 33 11.36 -10.54 -18.72
N CYS A 34 12.58 -10.25 -18.26
CA CYS A 34 13.32 -11.10 -17.32
C CYS A 34 12.63 -11.20 -15.96
N ARG A 35 12.06 -10.09 -15.48
CA ARG A 35 11.38 -9.99 -14.18
C ARG A 35 9.88 -10.24 -14.26
N ARG A 36 9.41 -10.93 -15.30
CA ARG A 36 7.97 -11.18 -15.53
C ARG A 36 7.23 -11.79 -14.34
N VAL A 37 7.92 -12.57 -13.51
CA VAL A 37 7.33 -13.21 -12.31
C VAL A 37 6.86 -12.17 -11.32
N ASP A 38 7.56 -11.03 -11.20
CA ASP A 38 7.22 -9.93 -10.28
C ASP A 38 5.93 -9.21 -10.70
N PHE A 39 5.56 -9.27 -11.99
CA PHE A 39 4.39 -8.59 -12.56
C PHE A 39 3.16 -9.49 -12.73
N THR A 40 3.26 -10.76 -12.37
CA THR A 40 2.18 -11.72 -12.60
C THR A 40 1.42 -12.21 -11.36
N PRO A 41 1.72 -11.79 -10.09
CA PRO A 41 0.99 -12.27 -8.92
C PRO A 41 -0.52 -11.96 -8.95
N ALA A 42 -0.92 -10.85 -9.60
CA ALA A 42 -2.32 -10.47 -9.75
C ALA A 42 -3.16 -11.49 -10.58
N TYR A 43 -2.52 -12.34 -11.35
CA TYR A 43 -3.21 -13.41 -12.09
C TYR A 43 -3.44 -14.65 -11.23
N ASP A 44 -2.59 -14.86 -10.23
CA ASP A 44 -2.71 -15.96 -9.26
C ASP A 44 -3.69 -15.57 -8.14
N CYS A 45 -3.81 -14.26 -7.86
CA CYS A 45 -4.69 -13.69 -6.85
C CYS A 45 -5.66 -12.68 -7.50
N PRO A 46 -6.82 -13.09 -8.02
CA PRO A 46 -7.77 -12.20 -8.70
C PRO A 46 -8.27 -11.03 -7.86
N GLN A 47 -8.26 -11.20 -6.54
CA GLN A 47 -8.65 -10.17 -5.55
C GLN A 47 -7.52 -9.15 -5.25
N ALA A 48 -6.30 -9.41 -5.70
CA ALA A 48 -5.18 -8.52 -5.46
C ALA A 48 -5.32 -7.23 -6.28
N ALA A 49 -4.92 -6.11 -5.67
CA ALA A 49 -4.84 -4.83 -6.37
C ALA A 49 -3.82 -4.93 -7.52
N ARG A 50 -4.24 -4.52 -8.72
CA ARG A 50 -3.42 -4.57 -9.94
C ARG A 50 -2.49 -3.38 -10.10
N THR A 51 -2.62 -2.39 -9.24
CA THR A 51 -1.85 -1.13 -9.30
C THR A 51 -1.31 -0.78 -7.93
N THR A 52 -0.21 -0.02 -7.90
CA THR A 52 0.39 0.53 -6.69
C THR A 52 -0.43 1.66 -6.06
N ASN A 53 -1.48 2.15 -6.73
CA ASN A 53 -2.27 3.30 -6.28
C ASN A 53 -2.78 3.16 -4.85
N ALA A 54 -3.11 1.94 -4.39
CA ALA A 54 -3.53 1.72 -3.01
C ALA A 54 -2.38 1.95 -2.03
N VAL A 55 -1.18 1.52 -2.39
CA VAL A 55 0.05 1.72 -1.61
C VAL A 55 0.45 3.19 -1.63
N ASP A 56 0.41 3.84 -2.80
CA ASP A 56 0.73 5.26 -2.97
C ASP A 56 -0.19 6.16 -2.15
N ARG A 57 -1.47 5.81 -2.02
CA ARG A 57 -2.43 6.52 -1.14
C ARG A 57 -2.05 6.47 0.33
N VAL A 58 -1.36 5.42 0.75
CA VAL A 58 -0.84 5.29 2.13
C VAL A 58 0.50 6.00 2.28
N HIS A 59 1.39 5.86 1.28
CA HIS A 59 2.72 6.45 1.33
C HIS A 59 2.70 7.98 1.22
N ASN A 60 1.89 8.56 0.36
CA ASN A 60 1.84 10.02 0.18
C ASN A 60 1.53 10.81 1.47
N PRO A 61 0.51 10.45 2.30
CA PRO A 61 0.29 11.09 3.59
C PRO A 61 1.43 10.85 4.57
N LEU A 62 2.02 9.65 4.58
CA LEU A 62 3.17 9.32 5.42
C LEU A 62 4.37 10.22 5.08
N ASP A 63 4.71 10.32 3.80
CA ASP A 63 5.82 11.15 3.33
C ASP A 63 5.61 12.62 3.69
N ARG A 64 4.40 13.14 3.49
CA ARG A 64 4.06 14.51 3.91
C ARG A 64 4.24 14.73 5.41
N THR A 65 3.82 13.76 6.22
CA THR A 65 3.96 13.82 7.68
C THR A 65 5.43 13.80 8.09
N LEU A 66 6.22 12.90 7.53
CA LEU A 66 7.66 12.81 7.80
C LEU A 66 8.40 14.06 7.31
N TYR A 67 8.01 14.62 6.17
CA TYR A 67 8.64 15.84 5.62
C TYR A 67 8.31 17.09 6.47
N ALA A 68 7.13 17.13 7.07
CA ALA A 68 6.71 18.20 7.97
C ALA A 68 7.34 18.12 9.38
N MET A 69 8.04 17.03 9.71
CA MET A 69 8.71 16.83 10.99
C MET A 69 10.22 17.15 10.89
N PRO A 70 10.65 18.42 11.06
CA PRO A 70 12.03 18.84 10.81
C PRO A 70 13.05 18.20 11.75
N TYR A 71 12.61 17.59 12.84
CA TYR A 71 13.50 17.01 13.87
C TYR A 71 13.57 15.49 13.90
N CYS A 72 12.88 14.79 12.98
CA CYS A 72 12.94 13.33 12.90
C CYS A 72 14.25 12.78 12.33
N HIS A 73 15.08 13.66 11.75
CA HIS A 73 16.23 13.25 10.95
C HIS A 73 17.49 12.89 11.77
N GLY A 74 17.46 13.00 13.09
CA GLY A 74 18.67 12.76 13.91
C GLY A 74 18.80 11.35 14.47
N HIS A 75 17.70 10.65 14.74
CA HIS A 75 17.73 9.35 15.41
C HIS A 75 16.71 8.36 14.82
N GLN A 76 17.19 7.15 14.53
CA GLN A 76 16.35 6.04 14.07
C GLN A 76 15.18 5.74 15.03
N GLY A 77 15.40 5.91 16.34
CA GLY A 77 14.35 5.75 17.35
C GLY A 77 13.19 6.72 17.18
N SER A 78 13.48 8.00 16.94
CA SER A 78 12.47 9.03 16.71
C SER A 78 11.68 8.77 15.43
N ALA A 79 12.36 8.37 14.35
CA ALA A 79 11.71 8.01 13.09
C ALA A 79 10.76 6.80 13.26
N ARG A 80 11.19 5.76 14.00
CA ARG A 80 10.34 4.59 14.31
C ARG A 80 9.09 4.99 15.10
N LEU A 81 9.23 5.86 16.10
CA LEU A 81 8.09 6.34 16.88
C LEU A 81 7.13 7.17 16.03
N ALA A 82 7.63 8.05 15.17
CA ALA A 82 6.81 8.84 14.26
C ALA A 82 6.04 7.97 13.27
N VAL A 83 6.69 7.00 12.64
CA VAL A 83 6.02 6.05 11.72
C VAL A 83 4.97 5.21 12.47
N ARG A 84 5.28 4.77 13.69
CA ARG A 84 4.35 4.01 14.52
C ARG A 84 3.12 4.85 14.92
N ALA A 85 3.33 6.08 15.35
CA ALA A 85 2.24 6.99 15.70
C ALA A 85 1.35 7.29 14.49
N TRP A 86 1.97 7.56 13.34
CA TRP A 86 1.24 7.73 12.08
C TRP A 86 0.44 6.49 11.70
N ALA A 87 1.04 5.30 11.79
CA ALA A 87 0.36 4.04 11.46
C ALA A 87 -0.84 3.78 12.38
N LEU A 88 -0.72 4.07 13.68
CA LEU A 88 -1.83 4.00 14.63
C LEU A 88 -2.94 4.98 14.22
N GLN A 89 -2.60 6.24 14.00
CA GLN A 89 -3.58 7.25 13.57
C GLN A 89 -4.28 6.83 12.27
N TRP A 90 -3.53 6.38 11.26
CA TRP A 90 -4.07 5.93 9.98
C TRP A 90 -5.06 4.77 10.15
N ASN A 91 -4.71 3.78 10.94
CA ASN A 91 -5.54 2.58 11.11
C ASN A 91 -6.83 2.86 11.90
N PHE A 92 -6.78 3.73 12.90
CA PHE A 92 -7.93 3.98 13.77
C PHE A 92 -8.79 5.17 13.34
N HIS A 93 -8.24 6.10 12.57
CA HIS A 93 -9.00 7.26 12.09
C HIS A 93 -10.18 6.81 11.21
N PRO A 94 -11.39 7.35 11.43
CA PRO A 94 -12.54 7.02 10.60
C PRO A 94 -12.33 7.40 9.15
N TYR A 95 -12.91 6.62 8.26
CA TYR A 95 -12.97 6.98 6.85
C TYR A 95 -13.69 8.31 6.64
N GLY A 96 -13.35 8.99 5.57
CA GLY A 96 -14.01 10.24 5.18
C GLY A 96 -15.53 10.07 5.01
N SER A 97 -16.26 11.17 5.20
CA SER A 97 -17.73 11.19 5.16
C SER A 97 -18.32 10.55 3.90
N ARG A 98 -17.71 10.82 2.75
CA ARG A 98 -18.16 10.26 1.46
C ARG A 98 -18.13 8.72 1.46
N LEU A 99 -17.02 8.10 1.87
CA LEU A 99 -16.92 6.65 1.90
C LEU A 99 -17.91 6.03 2.91
N ARG A 100 -18.11 6.68 4.04
CA ARG A 100 -19.08 6.22 5.06
C ARG A 100 -20.54 6.35 4.60
N GLN A 101 -20.83 7.31 3.75
CA GLN A 101 -22.15 7.43 3.10
C GLN A 101 -22.39 6.32 2.07
N ASP A 102 -21.38 6.05 1.23
CA ASP A 102 -21.46 5.01 0.20
C ASP A 102 -21.44 3.59 0.80
N GLN A 103 -20.73 3.39 1.91
CA GLN A 103 -20.53 2.11 2.58
C GLN A 103 -20.63 2.27 4.11
N PRO A 104 -21.87 2.34 4.67
CA PRO A 104 -22.08 2.61 6.11
C PRO A 104 -21.48 1.57 7.06
N SER A 105 -21.27 0.34 6.59
CA SER A 105 -20.64 -0.74 7.37
C SER A 105 -19.15 -0.54 7.61
N ARG A 106 -18.50 0.32 6.83
CA ARG A 106 -17.07 0.60 6.94
C ARG A 106 -16.83 1.81 7.83
N SER A 107 -16.02 1.63 8.87
CA SER A 107 -15.76 2.69 9.84
C SER A 107 -14.30 3.16 9.84
N SER A 108 -13.35 2.24 9.87
CA SER A 108 -11.91 2.53 9.85
C SER A 108 -11.14 1.33 9.29
N PRO A 109 -9.89 1.50 8.84
CA PRO A 109 -9.06 0.39 8.41
C PRO A 109 -8.90 -0.71 9.47
N PHE A 110 -8.77 -0.31 10.74
CA PHE A 110 -8.68 -1.25 11.86
C PHE A 110 -9.93 -2.12 11.98
N ALA A 111 -11.10 -1.51 11.92
CA ALA A 111 -12.36 -2.23 12.04
C ALA A 111 -12.62 -3.15 10.84
N ASP A 112 -12.30 -2.70 9.63
CA ASP A 112 -12.44 -3.51 8.42
C ASP A 112 -11.55 -4.76 8.47
N LEU A 113 -10.33 -4.63 9.02
CA LEU A 113 -9.40 -5.76 9.11
C LEU A 113 -9.75 -6.74 10.22
N ASN A 114 -10.20 -6.23 11.37
CA ASN A 114 -10.38 -7.05 12.58
C ASN A 114 -11.84 -7.44 12.86
N GLY A 115 -12.80 -6.74 12.27
CA GLY A 115 -14.23 -6.99 12.48
C GLY A 115 -14.77 -6.54 13.84
N PHE A 116 -14.00 -5.75 14.61
CA PHE A 116 -14.42 -5.26 15.92
C PHE A 116 -13.81 -3.90 16.27
N HIS A 117 -14.32 -3.27 17.33
CA HIS A 117 -13.79 -2.07 17.96
C HIS A 117 -13.59 -2.31 19.45
N TYR A 118 -12.53 -1.77 20.05
CA TYR A 118 -12.38 -1.72 21.50
C TYR A 118 -13.31 -0.66 22.13
N HIS A 119 -13.60 0.42 21.38
CA HIS A 119 -14.44 1.51 21.82
C HIS A 119 -15.14 2.19 20.62
N PRO A 120 -16.40 2.65 20.74
CA PRO A 120 -17.13 3.31 19.65
C PRO A 120 -16.52 4.64 19.22
N ASN A 121 -15.89 5.38 20.15
CA ASN A 121 -15.13 6.57 19.80
C ASN A 121 -13.74 6.18 19.28
N TRP A 122 -13.39 6.65 18.09
CA TRP A 122 -12.15 6.25 17.39
C TRP A 122 -10.87 6.61 18.17
N LEU A 123 -10.85 7.77 18.86
CA LEU A 123 -9.69 8.20 19.65
C LEU A 123 -9.52 7.30 20.88
N GLN A 124 -10.60 6.97 21.58
CA GLN A 124 -10.57 6.03 22.69
C GLN A 124 -10.15 4.63 22.22
N ASN A 125 -10.65 4.20 21.05
CA ASN A 125 -10.27 2.95 20.42
C ASN A 125 -8.75 2.89 20.13
N LEU A 126 -8.17 3.99 19.63
CA LEU A 126 -6.73 4.13 19.42
C LEU A 126 -5.95 4.10 20.74
N LEU A 127 -6.41 4.83 21.77
CA LEU A 127 -5.75 4.87 23.08
C LEU A 127 -5.73 3.49 23.75
N VAL A 128 -6.84 2.76 23.71
CA VAL A 128 -6.92 1.38 24.24
C VAL A 128 -5.94 0.48 23.49
N ALA A 129 -5.97 0.50 22.16
CA ALA A 129 -5.07 -0.33 21.35
C ALA A 129 -3.59 0.02 21.57
N SER A 130 -3.26 1.31 21.73
CA SER A 130 -1.88 1.73 21.98
C SER A 130 -1.39 1.31 23.38
N SER A 131 -2.25 1.33 24.39
CA SER A 131 -1.91 0.90 25.75
C SER A 131 -1.62 -0.59 25.83
N MET A 132 -2.28 -1.40 25.01
CA MET A 132 -2.08 -2.85 24.94
C MET A 132 -0.85 -3.27 24.08
N GLY A 133 -0.07 -2.31 23.56
CA GLY A 133 1.06 -2.60 22.70
C GLY A 133 0.72 -3.28 21.38
N GLY A 134 -0.56 -3.28 20.99
CA GLY A 134 -1.09 -3.97 19.82
C GLY A 134 -1.32 -5.47 20.03
N LEU A 135 -1.24 -5.97 21.27
CA LEU A 135 -1.60 -7.34 21.61
C LEU A 135 -3.12 -7.47 21.74
N ARG A 136 -3.67 -8.54 21.17
CA ARG A 136 -5.02 -9.02 21.54
C ARG A 136 -4.96 -9.62 22.94
N LEU A 137 -5.87 -9.20 23.82
CA LEU A 137 -6.24 -9.98 24.98
C LEU A 137 -7.15 -11.10 24.57
#